data_55c5e3b29e8848a95f3ac2e01e5a6301
#
_entry.id   55c5e3b29e8848a95f3ac2e01e5a6301
#
_cell.length_a   1.000
_cell.length_b   1.000
_cell.length_c   1.000
_cell.angle_alpha   90.00
_cell.angle_beta   90.00
_cell.angle_gamma   90.00
#
_symmetry.space_group_name_H-M   'P 1'
#
loop_
_entity.id
_entity.type
_entity.pdbx_description
1 polymer ?
#
loop_
_entity_poly.entity_id
_entity_poly.type
_entity_poly.pdbx_seq_one_letter_code
_entity_poly.pdbx_strand_id
1 'polypeptide(L)'
;MSKKTMGLMAASVAGAAVLALSMPSKADEVSNFYKGKTLALIMSTGVGGGNDLNARTLLTHMVKYIPGKPEFKPVNMPGAIHVRATNFLYNRAPKDGTHLGAVIRFFVLHQALGGKGVKYDATKFNFVGSTTVSNVVLGAFHTAGINRFKDLKTKELIVGGTGVGSGSVIFPNLFNKVLGTKLKIVQGYKSDHTIDLAMERGEVQGRAGFTFDSMMAVHPTWMSKGTFKVLAQIGLRKETAHMSIPLVEDLVSSKEDKQVMRMFADVVAFGSPIFTTPGVPKARVAALRNAFMTTMKDKAYLARMKKIRLSVNPTNAVGLAKIVSDIVNAPSAVLDKAKNALSRKGQIKCKAFTSAKYCKKKKKKKGKKGKKKS
;
A
#
# COMPACT_ATOMS: atom_id res chain seq x y z
N MET A 1 -1.81 -59.25 -84.68
CA MET A 1 -1.03 -59.48 -83.42
C MET A 1 -0.56 -58.14 -82.96
N SER A 2 -1.04 -57.77 -81.78
CA SER A 2 -0.95 -56.46 -81.14
C SER A 2 0.41 -56.25 -80.44
N LYS A 3 0.99 -55.05 -80.58
CA LYS A 3 1.98 -54.53 -79.64
C LYS A 3 1.51 -53.23 -79.07
N LYS A 4 1.24 -53.25 -77.80
CA LYS A 4 0.86 -52.11 -76.99
C LYS A 4 2.09 -51.24 -76.74
N THR A 5 2.00 -49.98 -77.08
CA THR A 5 2.93 -48.93 -76.68
C THR A 5 2.47 -48.36 -75.37
N MET A 6 3.29 -48.43 -74.31
CA MET A 6 3.07 -47.93 -72.95
C MET A 6 3.70 -46.53 -72.88
N GLY A 7 2.86 -45.53 -72.81
CA GLY A 7 3.32 -44.15 -72.64
C GLY A 7 3.64 -43.86 -71.14
N LEU A 8 4.85 -43.33 -70.91
CA LEU A 8 5.33 -42.85 -69.64
C LEU A 8 4.73 -41.45 -69.38
N MET A 9 3.84 -41.33 -68.40
CA MET A 9 3.46 -40.02 -67.87
C MET A 9 4.47 -39.67 -66.78
N ALA A 10 5.27 -38.61 -66.99
CA ALA A 10 6.11 -37.99 -66.01
C ALA A 10 5.23 -37.05 -65.15
N ALA A 11 4.99 -37.42 -63.87
CA ALA A 11 4.29 -36.56 -62.90
C ALA A 11 5.29 -35.56 -62.31
N SER A 12 5.14 -34.29 -62.68
CA SER A 12 5.88 -33.16 -62.09
C SER A 12 5.30 -32.84 -60.72
N VAL A 13 5.98 -33.23 -59.65
CA VAL A 13 5.67 -32.81 -58.30
C VAL A 13 6.22 -31.40 -58.12
N ALA A 14 5.35 -30.37 -58.21
CA ALA A 14 5.65 -29.01 -57.82
C ALA A 14 5.63 -28.92 -56.28
N GLY A 15 6.83 -28.88 -55.72
CA GLY A 15 6.99 -28.62 -54.28
C GLY A 15 6.57 -27.20 -53.92
N ALA A 16 5.34 -27.01 -53.42
CA ALA A 16 4.95 -25.77 -52.79
C ALA A 16 5.66 -25.63 -51.44
N ALA A 17 6.78 -24.93 -51.43
CA ALA A 17 7.40 -24.48 -50.16
C ALA A 17 6.47 -23.51 -49.49
N VAL A 18 5.67 -23.99 -48.51
CA VAL A 18 4.88 -23.16 -47.61
C VAL A 18 5.88 -22.44 -46.72
N LEU A 19 6.21 -21.20 -47.06
CA LEU A 19 6.84 -20.25 -46.16
C LEU A 19 5.83 -19.97 -45.04
N ALA A 20 5.87 -20.75 -43.94
CA ALA A 20 5.22 -20.45 -42.71
C ALA A 20 5.86 -19.17 -42.18
N LEU A 21 5.26 -18.02 -42.49
CA LEU A 21 5.52 -16.76 -41.84
C LEU A 21 5.23 -16.98 -40.34
N SER A 22 6.26 -17.25 -39.53
CA SER A 22 6.20 -17.37 -38.11
C SER A 22 5.75 -16.02 -37.59
N MET A 23 4.42 -15.83 -37.37
CA MET A 23 3.94 -14.65 -36.64
C MET A 23 4.60 -14.69 -35.28
N PRO A 24 5.26 -13.60 -34.83
CA PRO A 24 5.87 -13.56 -33.52
C PRO A 24 4.81 -13.88 -32.46
N SER A 25 5.14 -14.78 -31.56
CA SER A 25 4.24 -15.13 -30.47
C SER A 25 4.01 -13.89 -29.61
N LYS A 26 2.87 -13.78 -28.93
CA LYS A 26 2.63 -12.69 -28.01
C LYS A 26 3.71 -12.58 -26.92
N ALA A 27 4.39 -13.68 -26.62
CA ALA A 27 5.51 -13.71 -25.69
C ALA A 27 6.74 -13.01 -26.28
N ASP A 28 7.00 -13.21 -27.56
CA ASP A 28 8.11 -12.56 -28.28
C ASP A 28 7.89 -11.05 -28.41
N GLU A 29 6.64 -10.62 -28.66
CA GLU A 29 6.29 -9.21 -28.73
C GLU A 29 6.55 -8.52 -27.37
N VAL A 30 6.16 -9.14 -26.25
CA VAL A 30 6.41 -8.60 -24.90
C VAL A 30 7.90 -8.58 -24.59
N SER A 31 8.64 -9.63 -24.93
CA SER A 31 10.08 -9.72 -24.72
C SER A 31 10.83 -8.64 -25.50
N ASN A 32 10.50 -8.47 -26.77
CA ASN A 32 11.09 -7.45 -27.64
C ASN A 32 10.78 -6.04 -27.13
N PHE A 33 9.56 -5.81 -26.62
CA PHE A 33 9.18 -4.53 -26.06
C PHE A 33 10.02 -4.16 -24.83
N TYR A 34 10.20 -5.08 -23.87
CA TYR A 34 10.92 -4.78 -22.62
C TYR A 34 12.44 -4.85 -22.73
N LYS A 35 12.98 -5.48 -23.77
CA LYS A 35 14.44 -5.58 -24.01
C LYS A 35 15.07 -4.18 -24.09
N GLY A 36 16.06 -3.92 -23.22
CA GLY A 36 16.75 -2.64 -23.12
C GLY A 36 15.91 -1.49 -22.55
N LYS A 37 14.69 -1.74 -22.06
CA LYS A 37 13.87 -0.72 -21.39
C LYS A 37 14.22 -0.59 -19.92
N THR A 38 13.95 0.59 -19.36
CA THR A 38 13.98 0.87 -17.93
C THR A 38 12.57 1.13 -17.42
N LEU A 39 12.12 0.34 -16.44
CA LEU A 39 10.84 0.55 -15.76
C LEU A 39 10.95 1.67 -14.72
N ALA A 40 10.05 2.63 -14.73
CA ALA A 40 9.93 3.62 -13.67
C ALA A 40 9.06 3.07 -12.54
N LEU A 41 9.64 2.89 -11.34
CA LEU A 41 8.90 2.52 -10.12
C LEU A 41 8.52 3.78 -9.36
N ILE A 42 7.28 4.23 -9.49
CA ILE A 42 6.77 5.44 -8.85
C ILE A 42 6.28 5.11 -7.45
N MET A 43 6.92 5.68 -6.44
CA MET A 43 6.58 5.47 -5.02
C MET A 43 6.04 6.75 -4.39
N SER A 44 4.93 6.63 -3.67
CA SER A 44 4.26 7.78 -3.04
C SER A 44 4.86 8.23 -1.70
N THR A 45 5.98 7.64 -1.30
CA THR A 45 6.68 7.90 -0.03
C THR A 45 8.07 8.45 -0.26
N GLY A 46 8.68 9.00 0.79
CA GLY A 46 10.11 9.33 0.81
C GLY A 46 10.99 8.08 0.83
N VAL A 47 12.27 8.27 0.62
CA VAL A 47 13.30 7.22 0.64
C VAL A 47 13.47 6.63 2.04
N GLY A 48 13.69 5.31 2.14
CA GLY A 48 14.11 4.60 3.37
C GLY A 48 12.97 4.14 4.27
N GLY A 49 11.70 4.42 3.93
CA GLY A 49 10.55 3.89 4.67
C GLY A 49 10.21 2.44 4.26
N GLY A 50 9.41 1.74 5.07
CA GLY A 50 9.04 0.34 4.82
C GLY A 50 8.42 0.08 3.45
N ASN A 51 7.57 0.99 2.96
CA ASN A 51 6.99 0.87 1.62
C ASN A 51 8.04 1.04 0.51
N ASP A 52 8.97 1.98 0.67
CA ASP A 52 10.08 2.19 -0.26
C ASP A 52 11.01 0.96 -0.31
N LEU A 53 11.39 0.45 0.85
CA LEU A 53 12.23 -0.73 0.97
C LEU A 53 11.56 -1.98 0.36
N ASN A 54 10.27 -2.19 0.65
CA ASN A 54 9.50 -3.30 0.10
C ASN A 54 9.42 -3.25 -1.44
N ALA A 55 9.02 -2.10 -1.99
CA ALA A 55 8.87 -1.94 -3.43
C ALA A 55 10.20 -2.08 -4.19
N ARG A 56 11.29 -1.51 -3.68
CA ARG A 56 12.65 -1.68 -4.26
C ARG A 56 13.09 -3.13 -4.21
N THR A 57 12.94 -3.79 -3.04
CA THR A 57 13.31 -5.20 -2.89
C THR A 57 12.53 -6.08 -3.87
N LEU A 58 11.21 -5.84 -4.03
CA LEU A 58 10.40 -6.56 -5.00
C LEU A 58 10.97 -6.41 -6.41
N LEU A 59 11.14 -5.17 -6.89
CA LEU A 59 11.55 -4.93 -8.28
C LEU A 59 12.95 -5.46 -8.56
N THR A 60 13.89 -5.39 -7.61
CA THR A 60 15.24 -5.98 -7.74
C THR A 60 15.17 -7.49 -8.10
N HIS A 61 14.17 -8.19 -7.57
CA HIS A 61 14.01 -9.62 -7.86
C HIS A 61 13.03 -9.90 -9.00
N MET A 62 12.07 -9.01 -9.26
CA MET A 62 11.00 -9.23 -10.23
C MET A 62 11.44 -9.01 -11.69
N VAL A 63 12.33 -8.06 -11.96
CA VAL A 63 12.73 -7.69 -13.31
C VAL A 63 13.32 -8.86 -14.12
N LYS A 64 14.00 -9.80 -13.46
CA LYS A 64 14.55 -11.00 -14.12
C LYS A 64 13.49 -11.97 -14.66
N TYR A 65 12.26 -11.88 -14.16
CA TYR A 65 11.11 -12.69 -14.58
C TYR A 65 10.22 -11.99 -15.60
N ILE A 66 10.44 -10.71 -15.86
CA ILE A 66 9.76 -9.99 -16.93
C ILE A 66 10.43 -10.38 -18.27
N PRO A 67 9.68 -10.84 -19.30
CA PRO A 67 10.25 -11.10 -20.62
C PRO A 67 11.03 -9.88 -21.10
N GLY A 68 12.20 -10.08 -21.67
CA GLY A 68 13.12 -8.99 -22.09
C GLY A 68 14.00 -8.45 -20.95
N LYS A 69 13.78 -8.86 -19.70
CA LYS A 69 14.60 -8.53 -18.51
C LYS A 69 14.97 -7.05 -18.42
N PRO A 70 13.98 -6.14 -18.34
CA PRO A 70 14.23 -4.70 -18.25
C PRO A 70 14.99 -4.34 -16.97
N GLU A 71 15.64 -3.20 -16.97
CA GLU A 71 16.11 -2.56 -15.76
C GLU A 71 14.95 -1.84 -15.03
N PHE A 72 15.20 -1.31 -13.82
CA PHE A 72 14.24 -0.43 -13.17
C PHE A 72 14.91 0.76 -12.50
N LYS A 73 14.19 1.88 -12.46
CA LYS A 73 14.60 3.11 -11.78
C LYS A 73 13.53 3.50 -10.74
N PRO A 74 13.88 3.57 -9.46
CA PRO A 74 12.96 4.04 -8.42
C PRO A 74 12.81 5.57 -8.47
N VAL A 75 11.57 6.05 -8.36
CA VAL A 75 11.22 7.48 -8.35
C VAL A 75 10.30 7.77 -7.18
N ASN A 76 10.80 8.45 -6.16
CA ASN A 76 9.99 8.88 -5.02
C ASN A 76 9.23 10.16 -5.34
N MET A 77 7.91 10.12 -5.21
CA MET A 77 6.99 11.22 -5.52
C MET A 77 6.01 11.45 -4.35
N PRO A 78 6.50 11.83 -3.16
CA PRO A 78 5.66 12.07 -2.01
C PRO A 78 4.79 13.31 -2.18
N GLY A 79 3.71 13.39 -1.41
CA GLY A 79 2.88 14.58 -1.28
C GLY A 79 1.38 14.37 -1.48
N ALA A 80 0.61 15.34 -0.99
CA ALA A 80 -0.84 15.43 -1.12
C ALA A 80 -1.60 14.12 -0.76
N ILE A 81 -1.25 13.47 0.34
CA ILE A 81 -1.86 12.20 0.78
C ILE A 81 -1.81 11.14 -0.37
N HIS A 82 -0.61 10.97 -0.97
CA HIS A 82 -0.35 10.05 -2.09
C HIS A 82 -1.00 10.44 -3.45
N VAL A 83 -1.86 11.45 -3.50
CA VAL A 83 -2.58 11.91 -4.70
C VAL A 83 -1.63 12.35 -5.81
N ARG A 84 -0.47 12.96 -5.46
CA ARG A 84 0.50 13.40 -6.46
C ARG A 84 0.99 12.24 -7.33
N ALA A 85 1.47 11.17 -6.72
CA ALA A 85 1.96 9.99 -7.44
C ALA A 85 0.84 9.27 -8.21
N THR A 86 -0.35 9.16 -7.59
CA THR A 86 -1.49 8.47 -8.20
C THR A 86 -2.03 9.23 -9.41
N ASN A 87 -2.18 10.55 -9.31
CA ASN A 87 -2.58 11.39 -10.46
C ASN A 87 -1.56 11.34 -11.60
N PHE A 88 -0.25 11.32 -11.28
CA PHE A 88 0.80 11.17 -12.29
C PHE A 88 0.65 9.85 -13.03
N LEU A 89 0.54 8.73 -12.31
CA LEU A 89 0.36 7.40 -12.89
C LEU A 89 -0.91 7.29 -13.75
N TYR A 90 -1.99 7.94 -13.35
CA TYR A 90 -3.27 7.85 -14.06
C TYR A 90 -3.28 8.69 -15.34
N ASN A 91 -2.78 9.96 -15.26
CA ASN A 91 -3.01 10.96 -16.28
C ASN A 91 -1.79 11.25 -17.17
N ARG A 92 -0.55 11.04 -16.66
CA ARG A 92 0.67 11.52 -17.32
C ARG A 92 1.67 10.44 -17.67
N ALA A 93 1.72 9.36 -16.88
CA ALA A 93 2.64 8.26 -17.15
C ALA A 93 2.28 7.55 -18.46
N PRO A 94 3.26 7.08 -19.25
CA PRO A 94 3.04 6.24 -20.41
C PRO A 94 2.13 5.05 -20.12
N LYS A 95 1.22 4.76 -21.07
CA LYS A 95 0.26 3.66 -20.95
C LYS A 95 0.76 2.38 -21.65
N ASP A 96 2.04 2.12 -21.55
CA ASP A 96 2.74 1.07 -22.29
C ASP A 96 3.27 -0.07 -21.40
N GLY A 97 3.19 0.06 -20.08
CA GLY A 97 3.68 -0.92 -19.11
C GLY A 97 5.08 -0.62 -18.56
N THR A 98 5.71 0.50 -18.95
CA THR A 98 7.02 0.91 -18.42
C THR A 98 6.93 1.64 -17.07
N HIS A 99 5.73 1.99 -16.60
CA HIS A 99 5.53 2.69 -15.32
C HIS A 99 4.75 1.81 -14.36
N LEU A 100 5.35 1.53 -13.19
CA LEU A 100 4.75 0.81 -12.09
C LEU A 100 4.53 1.73 -10.90
N GLY A 101 3.41 1.61 -10.24
CA GLY A 101 3.08 2.32 -9.01
C GLY A 101 3.24 1.44 -7.79
N ALA A 102 3.95 1.96 -6.77
CA ALA A 102 3.95 1.44 -5.40
C ALA A 102 3.44 2.56 -4.48
N VAL A 103 2.12 2.73 -4.51
CA VAL A 103 1.42 3.81 -3.79
C VAL A 103 0.80 3.24 -2.52
N ILE A 104 0.92 3.96 -1.42
CA ILE A 104 0.30 3.53 -0.15
C ILE A 104 -1.22 3.41 -0.32
N ARG A 105 -1.77 2.32 0.18
CA ARG A 105 -3.16 1.85 0.09
C ARG A 105 -4.25 2.90 0.32
N PHE A 106 -3.97 3.96 1.05
CA PHE A 106 -4.96 4.99 1.38
C PHE A 106 -5.43 5.83 0.19
N PHE A 107 -4.81 5.75 -0.99
CA PHE A 107 -5.30 6.46 -2.17
C PHE A 107 -6.68 5.99 -2.60
N VAL A 108 -6.99 4.69 -2.44
CA VAL A 108 -8.32 4.12 -2.75
C VAL A 108 -9.37 4.71 -1.81
N LEU A 109 -9.09 4.68 -0.50
CA LEU A 109 -9.97 5.27 0.50
C LEU A 109 -10.16 6.78 0.28
N HIS A 110 -9.09 7.49 -0.10
CA HIS A 110 -9.15 8.93 -0.36
C HIS A 110 -10.09 9.26 -1.52
N GLN A 111 -10.09 8.45 -2.60
CA GLN A 111 -11.07 8.57 -3.67
C GLN A 111 -12.49 8.27 -3.18
N ALA A 112 -12.70 7.14 -2.52
CA ALA A 112 -14.01 6.71 -2.06
C ALA A 112 -14.69 7.75 -1.14
N LEU A 113 -13.92 8.45 -0.33
CA LEU A 113 -14.40 9.51 0.56
C LEU A 113 -14.50 10.90 -0.09
N GLY A 114 -14.40 11.02 -1.41
CA GLY A 114 -14.46 12.29 -2.13
C GLY A 114 -13.32 13.24 -1.80
N GLY A 115 -12.10 12.70 -1.63
CA GLY A 115 -10.91 13.45 -1.24
C GLY A 115 -10.51 14.53 -2.24
N LYS A 116 -10.04 15.68 -1.74
CA LYS A 116 -9.62 16.80 -2.58
C LYS A 116 -8.43 16.44 -3.48
N GLY A 117 -8.49 16.88 -4.74
CA GLY A 117 -7.40 16.75 -5.70
C GLY A 117 -7.30 15.39 -6.38
N VAL A 118 -8.22 14.48 -6.13
CA VAL A 118 -8.33 13.20 -6.84
C VAL A 118 -8.68 13.46 -8.30
N LYS A 119 -7.82 13.01 -9.21
CA LYS A 119 -7.98 13.06 -10.67
C LYS A 119 -7.68 11.69 -11.28
N TYR A 120 -8.02 10.63 -10.58
CA TYR A 120 -7.87 9.22 -10.99
C TYR A 120 -9.11 8.44 -10.61
N ASP A 121 -9.30 7.32 -11.28
CA ASP A 121 -10.23 6.26 -10.90
C ASP A 121 -9.41 5.01 -10.54
N ALA A 122 -9.40 4.66 -9.26
CA ALA A 122 -8.63 3.53 -8.76
C ALA A 122 -9.06 2.19 -9.37
N THR A 123 -10.32 2.08 -9.80
CA THR A 123 -10.87 0.86 -10.44
C THR A 123 -10.30 0.61 -11.83
N LYS A 124 -9.69 1.63 -12.47
CA LYS A 124 -9.14 1.54 -13.83
C LYS A 124 -7.67 1.17 -13.89
N PHE A 125 -6.96 1.16 -12.75
CA PHE A 125 -5.57 0.71 -12.74
C PHE A 125 -5.45 -0.79 -13.02
N ASN A 126 -4.36 -1.18 -13.67
CA ASN A 126 -4.03 -2.58 -13.86
C ASN A 126 -3.23 -3.07 -12.65
N PHE A 127 -3.90 -3.67 -11.67
CA PHE A 127 -3.20 -4.27 -10.52
C PHE A 127 -2.34 -5.43 -10.96
N VAL A 128 -1.14 -5.51 -10.38
CA VAL A 128 -0.16 -6.58 -10.59
C VAL A 128 -0.21 -7.57 -9.43
N GLY A 129 -0.18 -7.07 -8.22
CA GLY A 129 -0.30 -7.84 -6.99
C GLY A 129 0.05 -6.99 -5.75
N SER A 130 -0.12 -7.57 -4.56
CA SER A 130 0.38 -7.02 -3.30
C SER A 130 1.34 -8.02 -2.66
N THR A 131 2.49 -7.56 -2.19
CA THR A 131 3.55 -8.43 -1.65
C THR A 131 3.22 -8.98 -0.28
N THR A 132 2.50 -8.21 0.52
CA THR A 132 2.19 -8.57 1.92
C THR A 132 0.88 -7.96 2.37
N VAL A 133 0.19 -8.71 3.21
CA VAL A 133 -0.93 -8.24 4.02
C VAL A 133 -0.55 -8.53 5.47
N SER A 134 -0.55 -7.51 6.31
CA SER A 134 -0.32 -7.62 7.75
C SER A 134 -1.28 -6.70 8.47
N ASN A 135 -1.90 -7.21 9.54
CA ASN A 135 -2.88 -6.45 10.29
C ASN A 135 -2.26 -5.19 10.89
N VAL A 136 -3.05 -4.14 10.89
CA VAL A 136 -2.72 -2.91 11.58
C VAL A 136 -3.08 -3.05 13.04
N VAL A 137 -2.26 -2.48 13.94
CA VAL A 137 -2.45 -2.59 15.37
C VAL A 137 -2.65 -1.24 16.05
N LEU A 138 -3.36 -1.29 17.18
CA LEU A 138 -3.42 -0.28 18.23
C LEU A 138 -2.77 -0.88 19.48
N GLY A 139 -1.86 -0.15 20.09
CA GLY A 139 -1.26 -0.59 21.34
C GLY A 139 -0.81 0.54 22.25
N ALA A 140 -0.55 0.16 23.49
CA ALA A 140 -0.10 1.04 24.56
C ALA A 140 1.29 0.62 25.05
N PHE A 141 2.12 1.61 25.36
CA PHE A 141 3.41 1.40 26.01
C PHE A 141 3.20 1.01 27.48
N HIS A 142 4.09 0.24 28.05
CA HIS A 142 3.92 -0.36 29.39
C HIS A 142 3.63 0.69 30.50
N THR A 143 4.12 1.91 30.31
CA THR A 143 3.93 3.02 31.27
C THR A 143 2.52 3.65 31.22
N ALA A 144 1.68 3.30 30.23
CA ALA A 144 0.37 3.92 30.03
C ALA A 144 -0.72 3.47 31.02
N GLY A 145 -0.51 2.37 31.76
CA GLY A 145 -1.54 1.81 32.64
C GLY A 145 -2.78 1.26 31.93
N ILE A 146 -2.67 1.01 30.61
CA ILE A 146 -3.71 0.44 29.74
C ILE A 146 -3.36 -1.01 29.44
N ASN A 147 -4.22 -1.95 29.83
CA ASN A 147 -3.92 -3.38 29.70
C ASN A 147 -4.76 -4.11 28.65
N ARG A 148 -5.94 -3.61 28.34
CA ARG A 148 -6.90 -4.20 27.41
C ARG A 148 -7.71 -3.14 26.70
N PHE A 149 -8.27 -3.49 25.54
CA PHE A 149 -9.02 -2.54 24.71
C PHE A 149 -10.15 -1.82 25.48
N LYS A 150 -10.88 -2.52 26.36
CA LYS A 150 -11.99 -1.93 27.13
C LYS A 150 -11.56 -0.76 28.01
N ASP A 151 -10.31 -0.72 28.46
CA ASP A 151 -9.78 0.37 29.28
C ASP A 151 -9.82 1.70 28.53
N LEU A 152 -9.71 1.67 27.19
CA LEU A 152 -9.75 2.86 26.32
C LEU A 152 -11.11 3.55 26.28
N LYS A 153 -12.19 2.91 26.74
CA LYS A 153 -13.52 3.52 26.83
C LYS A 153 -13.65 4.45 28.03
N THR A 154 -12.86 4.22 29.06
CA THR A 154 -12.90 4.97 30.32
C THR A 154 -11.64 5.79 30.55
N LYS A 155 -10.48 5.25 30.19
CA LYS A 155 -9.17 5.88 30.36
C LYS A 155 -8.69 6.51 29.05
N GLU A 156 -7.99 7.63 29.18
CA GLU A 156 -7.36 8.32 28.06
C GLU A 156 -6.02 7.65 27.71
N LEU A 157 -5.71 7.57 26.41
CA LEU A 157 -4.41 7.15 25.90
C LEU A 157 -3.91 8.19 24.89
N ILE A 158 -2.76 8.80 25.19
CA ILE A 158 -2.10 9.75 24.29
C ILE A 158 -1.31 8.97 23.24
N VAL A 159 -1.68 9.12 21.97
CA VAL A 159 -1.04 8.41 20.85
C VAL A 159 -0.32 9.36 19.91
N GLY A 160 0.84 8.94 19.41
CA GLY A 160 1.60 9.70 18.43
C GLY A 160 1.05 9.50 17.00
N GLY A 161 1.08 10.59 16.20
CA GLY A 161 0.66 10.58 14.79
C GLY A 161 1.58 11.39 13.89
N THR A 162 1.82 10.91 12.66
CA THR A 162 2.70 11.60 11.70
C THR A 162 1.97 12.70 10.94
N GLY A 163 0.86 12.40 10.31
CA GLY A 163 0.11 13.37 9.50
C GLY A 163 -1.30 12.91 9.19
N VAL A 164 -2.12 13.83 8.74
CA VAL A 164 -3.59 13.67 8.57
C VAL A 164 -4.00 12.47 7.72
N GLY A 165 -3.22 12.13 6.71
CA GLY A 165 -3.49 11.00 5.82
C GLY A 165 -2.78 9.70 6.22
N SER A 166 -2.12 9.66 7.37
CA SER A 166 -1.42 8.48 7.85
C SER A 166 -2.32 7.57 8.67
N GLY A 167 -2.02 6.28 8.70
CA GLY A 167 -2.70 5.31 9.54
C GLY A 167 -2.66 5.68 11.02
N SER A 168 -1.55 6.29 11.47
CA SER A 168 -1.36 6.74 12.86
C SER A 168 -2.32 7.88 13.29
N VAL A 169 -3.01 8.50 12.34
CA VAL A 169 -4.06 9.50 12.61
C VAL A 169 -5.44 8.99 12.22
N ILE A 170 -5.54 8.29 11.10
CA ILE A 170 -6.81 7.75 10.58
C ILE A 170 -7.44 6.78 11.60
N PHE A 171 -6.69 5.76 12.02
CA PHE A 171 -7.23 4.71 12.89
C PHE A 171 -7.62 5.19 14.29
N PRO A 172 -6.83 6.01 15.00
CA PRO A 172 -7.28 6.55 16.28
C PRO A 172 -8.56 7.39 16.18
N ASN A 173 -8.71 8.19 15.11
CA ASN A 173 -9.96 8.94 14.90
C ASN A 173 -11.15 8.01 14.66
N LEU A 174 -10.95 6.97 13.85
CA LEU A 174 -11.96 5.95 13.60
C LEU A 174 -12.39 5.27 14.91
N PHE A 175 -11.43 4.85 15.74
CA PHE A 175 -11.71 4.19 17.02
C PHE A 175 -12.47 5.10 17.98
N ASN A 176 -12.06 6.36 18.11
CA ASN A 176 -12.79 7.32 18.94
C ASN A 176 -14.24 7.48 18.49
N LYS A 177 -14.47 7.56 17.18
CA LYS A 177 -15.81 7.82 16.64
C LYS A 177 -16.71 6.59 16.65
N VAL A 178 -16.17 5.43 16.28
CA VAL A 178 -16.97 4.21 16.08
C VAL A 178 -17.00 3.34 17.34
N LEU A 179 -15.89 3.27 18.07
CA LEU A 179 -15.74 2.41 19.24
C LEU A 179 -15.86 3.17 20.57
N GLY A 180 -15.98 4.52 20.54
CA GLY A 180 -16.09 5.34 21.75
C GLY A 180 -14.82 5.34 22.60
N THR A 181 -13.65 5.16 21.99
CA THR A 181 -12.38 5.22 22.73
C THR A 181 -11.98 6.66 23.07
N LYS A 182 -11.10 6.81 24.06
CA LYS A 182 -10.58 8.12 24.51
C LYS A 182 -9.12 8.31 24.09
N LEU A 183 -8.83 8.15 22.76
CA LEU A 183 -7.50 8.35 22.22
C LEU A 183 -7.26 9.85 21.96
N LYS A 184 -6.19 10.41 22.53
CA LYS A 184 -5.72 11.77 22.23
C LYS A 184 -4.54 11.71 21.27
N ILE A 185 -4.68 12.34 20.09
CA ILE A 185 -3.73 12.22 19.00
C ILE A 185 -2.81 13.44 18.97
N VAL A 186 -1.51 13.23 19.22
CA VAL A 186 -0.46 14.25 19.06
C VAL A 186 0.13 14.08 17.67
N GLN A 187 -0.15 15.04 16.78
CA GLN A 187 0.29 15.00 15.39
C GLN A 187 1.55 15.84 15.16
N GLY A 188 2.32 15.47 14.12
CA GLY A 188 3.47 16.24 13.67
C GLY A 188 4.81 15.51 13.81
N TYR A 189 4.79 14.25 14.23
CA TYR A 189 5.99 13.40 14.19
C TYR A 189 6.43 13.17 12.75
N LYS A 190 7.74 13.19 12.51
CA LYS A 190 8.30 13.08 11.15
C LYS A 190 8.19 11.67 10.56
N SER A 191 8.20 10.65 11.42
CA SER A 191 8.16 9.24 11.05
C SER A 191 7.62 8.38 12.19
N ASP A 192 7.32 7.12 11.90
CA ASP A 192 6.94 6.13 12.89
C ASP A 192 8.03 5.93 13.95
N HIS A 193 9.28 5.88 13.53
CA HIS A 193 10.42 5.78 14.46
C HIS A 193 10.48 6.95 15.46
N THR A 194 10.13 8.17 15.04
CA THR A 194 10.08 9.31 15.98
C THR A 194 8.93 9.21 16.98
N ILE A 195 7.86 8.48 16.65
CA ILE A 195 6.78 8.15 17.61
C ILE A 195 7.28 7.13 18.62
N ASP A 196 8.01 6.10 18.16
CA ASP A 196 8.57 5.06 19.04
C ASP A 196 9.51 5.68 20.08
N LEU A 197 10.44 6.53 19.66
CA LEU A 197 11.29 7.29 20.57
C LEU A 197 10.52 8.21 21.52
N ALA A 198 9.39 8.77 21.07
CA ALA A 198 8.53 9.60 21.91
C ALA A 198 7.81 8.78 22.99
N MET A 199 7.43 7.53 22.69
CA MET A 199 6.91 6.60 23.71
C MET A 199 7.97 6.24 24.76
N GLU A 200 9.20 5.94 24.32
CA GLU A 200 10.33 5.63 25.22
C GLU A 200 10.65 6.79 26.14
N ARG A 201 10.46 8.04 25.68
CA ARG A 201 10.67 9.26 26.49
C ARG A 201 9.44 9.70 27.30
N GLY A 202 8.33 8.96 27.21
CA GLY A 202 7.07 9.31 27.89
C GLY A 202 6.31 10.51 27.31
N GLU A 203 6.68 11.00 26.11
CA GLU A 203 5.98 12.11 25.45
C GLU A 203 4.60 11.69 24.95
N VAL A 204 4.44 10.45 24.53
CA VAL A 204 3.18 9.79 24.19
C VAL A 204 3.16 8.39 24.80
N GLN A 205 1.95 7.83 24.93
CA GLN A 205 1.72 6.60 25.69
C GLN A 205 1.39 5.40 24.79
N GLY A 206 1.25 5.61 23.49
CA GLY A 206 0.91 4.55 22.56
C GLY A 206 0.89 5.02 21.12
N ARG A 207 0.55 4.11 20.26
CA ARG A 207 0.38 4.37 18.83
C ARG A 207 -0.61 3.42 18.17
N ALA A 208 -1.14 3.83 17.02
CA ALA A 208 -1.95 3.00 16.14
C ALA A 208 -1.54 3.19 14.69
N GLY A 209 -2.04 2.35 13.80
CA GLY A 209 -1.89 2.56 12.37
C GLY A 209 -0.58 2.04 11.77
N PHE A 210 0.12 1.18 12.47
CA PHE A 210 1.29 0.44 11.98
C PHE A 210 1.00 -1.07 11.98
N THR A 211 1.72 -1.84 11.20
CA THR A 211 1.46 -3.26 11.04
C THR A 211 2.24 -4.10 12.06
N PHE A 212 1.75 -5.31 12.34
CA PHE A 212 2.51 -6.30 13.12
C PHE A 212 3.91 -6.50 12.54
N ASP A 213 4.02 -6.68 11.23
CA ASP A 213 5.32 -6.86 10.57
C ASP A 213 6.28 -5.70 10.86
N SER A 214 5.81 -4.47 10.71
CA SER A 214 6.62 -3.28 10.99
C SER A 214 7.07 -3.23 12.45
N MET A 215 6.18 -3.60 13.38
CA MET A 215 6.50 -3.66 14.80
C MET A 215 7.56 -4.72 15.07
N MET A 216 7.36 -5.94 14.57
CA MET A 216 8.30 -7.04 14.79
C MET A 216 9.65 -6.83 14.09
N ALA A 217 9.65 -6.09 12.97
CA ALA A 217 10.88 -5.74 12.27
C ALA A 217 11.78 -4.79 13.08
N VAL A 218 11.15 -3.78 13.70
CA VAL A 218 11.89 -2.71 14.44
C VAL A 218 12.05 -3.07 15.91
N HIS A 219 11.03 -3.65 16.53
CA HIS A 219 10.97 -3.93 17.95
C HIS A 219 10.59 -5.39 18.25
N PRO A 220 11.43 -6.37 17.90
CA PRO A 220 11.09 -7.81 17.96
C PRO A 220 10.78 -8.32 19.38
N THR A 221 11.22 -7.61 20.41
CA THR A 221 11.05 -8.01 21.83
C THR A 221 9.98 -7.21 22.58
N TRP A 222 9.36 -6.19 21.96
CA TRP A 222 8.41 -5.34 22.66
C TRP A 222 7.22 -6.11 23.26
N MET A 223 6.64 -7.04 22.50
CA MET A 223 5.53 -7.85 22.99
C MET A 223 5.98 -8.88 24.03
N SER A 224 7.04 -9.63 23.75
CA SER A 224 7.54 -10.69 24.66
C SER A 224 8.04 -10.17 26.00
N LYS A 225 8.60 -8.96 26.02
CA LYS A 225 9.04 -8.28 27.25
C LYS A 225 7.93 -7.45 27.90
N GLY A 226 6.72 -7.41 27.33
CA GLY A 226 5.63 -6.60 27.84
C GLY A 226 5.83 -5.09 27.71
N THR A 227 6.85 -4.64 26.97
CA THR A 227 7.14 -3.21 26.75
C THR A 227 6.02 -2.51 25.99
N PHE A 228 5.40 -3.22 25.05
CA PHE A 228 4.26 -2.72 24.27
C PHE A 228 3.14 -3.77 24.26
N LYS A 229 1.94 -3.35 24.66
CA LYS A 229 0.74 -4.18 24.67
C LYS A 229 -0.12 -3.87 23.47
N VAL A 230 -0.29 -4.83 22.58
CA VAL A 230 -1.24 -4.72 21.47
C VAL A 230 -2.65 -4.95 22.02
N LEU A 231 -3.52 -3.98 21.84
CA LEU A 231 -4.87 -3.94 22.41
C LEU A 231 -5.95 -4.36 21.44
N ALA A 232 -5.72 -4.15 20.15
CA ALA A 232 -6.62 -4.55 19.07
C ALA A 232 -5.86 -4.62 17.73
N GLN A 233 -6.41 -5.40 16.81
CA GLN A 233 -5.91 -5.54 15.45
C GLN A 233 -7.00 -5.25 14.41
N ILE A 234 -6.60 -4.70 13.27
CA ILE A 234 -7.46 -4.37 12.14
C ILE A 234 -7.00 -5.20 10.94
N GLY A 235 -7.89 -5.99 10.40
CA GLY A 235 -7.66 -6.86 9.25
C GLY A 235 -8.91 -7.68 8.99
N LEU A 236 -8.90 -8.47 7.92
CA LEU A 236 -10.03 -9.34 7.57
C LEU A 236 -10.13 -10.60 8.46
N ARG A 237 -9.02 -10.96 9.10
CA ARG A 237 -8.90 -12.06 10.05
C ARG A 237 -7.80 -11.75 11.05
N LYS A 238 -7.83 -12.45 12.20
CA LYS A 238 -6.76 -12.32 13.19
C LYS A 238 -5.43 -12.85 12.64
N GLU A 239 -4.32 -12.24 13.06
CA GLU A 239 -2.99 -12.80 12.83
C GLU A 239 -2.86 -14.13 13.54
N THR A 240 -2.40 -15.16 12.85
CA THR A 240 -2.32 -16.53 13.37
C THR A 240 -1.49 -16.62 14.65
N ALA A 241 -0.39 -15.87 14.73
CA ALA A 241 0.46 -15.83 15.91
C ALA A 241 -0.15 -15.03 17.09
N HIS A 242 -1.27 -14.34 16.89
CA HIS A 242 -1.84 -13.38 17.84
C HIS A 242 -3.38 -13.48 17.96
N MET A 243 -3.89 -14.71 18.03
CA MET A 243 -5.33 -15.01 18.06
C MET A 243 -6.06 -14.45 19.28
N SER A 244 -5.36 -14.22 20.41
CA SER A 244 -5.93 -13.63 21.62
C SER A 244 -6.23 -12.13 21.50
N ILE A 245 -5.62 -11.43 20.53
CA ILE A 245 -5.85 -10.00 20.31
C ILE A 245 -7.16 -9.84 19.51
N PRO A 246 -8.14 -9.04 19.99
CA PRO A 246 -9.42 -8.91 19.30
C PRO A 246 -9.27 -8.17 17.96
N LEU A 247 -10.06 -8.58 16.95
CA LEU A 247 -10.32 -7.74 15.79
C LEU A 247 -11.21 -6.56 16.20
N VAL A 248 -10.96 -5.40 15.64
CA VAL A 248 -11.81 -4.22 15.91
C VAL A 248 -13.25 -4.41 15.42
N GLU A 249 -13.46 -5.22 14.38
CA GLU A 249 -14.80 -5.57 13.88
C GLU A 249 -15.62 -6.35 14.93
N ASP A 250 -14.96 -7.20 15.74
CA ASP A 250 -15.60 -7.94 16.83
C ASP A 250 -16.01 -7.04 18.02
N LEU A 251 -15.47 -5.82 18.08
CA LEU A 251 -15.68 -4.87 19.19
C LEU A 251 -16.84 -3.89 18.94
N VAL A 252 -17.49 -3.95 17.78
CA VAL A 252 -18.64 -3.12 17.40
C VAL A 252 -19.93 -3.94 17.37
N SER A 253 -21.03 -3.32 17.82
CA SER A 253 -22.34 -3.98 17.91
C SER A 253 -23.24 -3.64 16.71
N SER A 254 -23.23 -2.38 16.22
CA SER A 254 -24.13 -1.96 15.15
C SER A 254 -23.67 -2.51 13.79
N LYS A 255 -24.65 -2.84 12.93
CA LYS A 255 -24.39 -3.33 11.57
C LYS A 255 -23.62 -2.31 10.73
N GLU A 256 -23.99 -1.04 10.85
CA GLU A 256 -23.36 0.05 10.11
C GLU A 256 -21.90 0.27 10.56
N ASP A 257 -21.62 0.19 11.86
CA ASP A 257 -20.26 0.29 12.38
C ASP A 257 -19.39 -0.88 11.93
N LYS A 258 -19.95 -2.09 11.90
CA LYS A 258 -19.27 -3.27 11.33
C LYS A 258 -18.93 -3.05 9.86
N GLN A 259 -19.83 -2.49 9.05
CA GLN A 259 -19.56 -2.18 7.65
C GLN A 259 -18.45 -1.13 7.49
N VAL A 260 -18.44 -0.11 8.33
CA VAL A 260 -17.33 0.88 8.34
C VAL A 260 -16.01 0.20 8.72
N MET A 261 -15.98 -0.60 9.78
CA MET A 261 -14.76 -1.31 10.20
C MET A 261 -14.30 -2.28 9.13
N ARG A 262 -15.22 -2.98 8.46
CA ARG A 262 -14.91 -3.88 7.35
C ARG A 262 -14.25 -3.13 6.19
N MET A 263 -14.78 -1.97 5.79
CA MET A 263 -14.15 -1.14 4.75
C MET A 263 -12.71 -0.76 5.11
N PHE A 264 -12.43 -0.43 6.38
CA PHE A 264 -11.05 -0.16 6.80
C PHE A 264 -10.19 -1.43 6.88
N ALA A 265 -10.76 -2.58 7.20
CA ALA A 265 -10.08 -3.87 7.11
C ALA A 265 -9.73 -4.23 5.65
N ASP A 266 -10.61 -3.92 4.69
CA ASP A 266 -10.33 -4.05 3.25
C ASP A 266 -9.18 -3.14 2.81
N VAL A 267 -9.14 -1.89 3.28
CA VAL A 267 -7.98 -0.99 3.04
C VAL A 267 -6.69 -1.61 3.60
N VAL A 268 -6.74 -2.25 4.77
CA VAL A 268 -5.58 -2.96 5.33
C VAL A 268 -5.20 -4.16 4.48
N ALA A 269 -6.17 -4.95 4.03
CA ALA A 269 -5.97 -6.14 3.19
C ALA A 269 -5.45 -5.80 1.78
N PHE A 270 -5.65 -4.58 1.32
CA PHE A 270 -5.02 -4.09 0.09
C PHE A 270 -3.48 -4.08 0.18
N GLY A 271 -2.92 -4.02 1.37
CA GLY A 271 -1.52 -4.28 1.66
C GLY A 271 -0.55 -3.29 1.03
N SER A 272 0.46 -3.83 0.35
CA SER A 272 1.48 -3.07 -0.40
C SER A 272 1.31 -3.29 -1.91
N PRO A 273 0.34 -2.62 -2.54
CA PRO A 273 -0.04 -2.89 -3.93
C PRO A 273 1.00 -2.41 -4.92
N ILE A 274 1.17 -3.20 -5.97
CA ILE A 274 1.87 -2.85 -7.20
C ILE A 274 0.85 -2.84 -8.33
N PHE A 275 0.88 -1.80 -9.15
CA PHE A 275 -0.03 -1.64 -10.27
C PHE A 275 0.63 -0.85 -11.40
N THR A 276 0.04 -0.88 -12.58
CA THR A 276 0.46 -0.05 -13.72
C THR A 276 -0.71 0.79 -14.22
N THR A 277 -0.40 1.72 -15.12
CA THR A 277 -1.35 2.70 -15.65
C THR A 277 -2.56 2.04 -16.33
N PRO A 278 -3.70 2.72 -16.43
CA PRO A 278 -4.78 2.28 -17.32
C PRO A 278 -4.32 2.24 -18.79
N GLY A 279 -4.92 1.36 -19.58
CA GLY A 279 -4.67 1.30 -21.03
C GLY A 279 -3.41 0.56 -21.47
N VAL A 280 -2.67 -0.06 -20.55
CA VAL A 280 -1.53 -0.94 -20.91
C VAL A 280 -2.03 -2.17 -21.66
N PRO A 281 -1.37 -2.59 -22.76
CA PRO A 281 -1.72 -3.80 -23.52
C PRO A 281 -1.84 -5.04 -22.62
N LYS A 282 -2.92 -5.82 -22.81
CA LYS A 282 -3.25 -6.98 -21.97
C LYS A 282 -2.09 -7.98 -21.82
N ALA A 283 -1.33 -8.24 -22.90
CA ALA A 283 -0.19 -9.16 -22.88
C ALA A 283 0.91 -8.67 -21.92
N ARG A 284 1.21 -7.37 -21.90
CA ARG A 284 2.21 -6.78 -20.97
C ARG A 284 1.73 -6.82 -19.53
N VAL A 285 0.44 -6.55 -19.28
CA VAL A 285 -0.16 -6.69 -17.93
C VAL A 285 -0.05 -8.13 -17.44
N ALA A 286 -0.36 -9.11 -18.30
CA ALA A 286 -0.24 -10.53 -17.97
C ALA A 286 1.21 -10.91 -17.64
N ALA A 287 2.18 -10.44 -18.41
CA ALA A 287 3.61 -10.68 -18.16
C ALA A 287 4.07 -10.11 -16.82
N LEU A 288 3.64 -8.87 -16.47
CA LEU A 288 3.95 -8.25 -15.18
C LEU A 288 3.33 -9.04 -14.01
N ARG A 289 2.08 -9.51 -14.15
CA ARG A 289 1.40 -10.36 -13.14
C ARG A 289 2.11 -11.70 -12.95
N ASN A 290 2.51 -12.34 -14.03
CA ASN A 290 3.25 -13.61 -13.99
C ASN A 290 4.61 -13.42 -13.33
N ALA A 291 5.36 -12.37 -13.70
CA ALA A 291 6.65 -12.04 -13.09
C ALA A 291 6.49 -11.79 -11.57
N PHE A 292 5.45 -11.06 -11.15
CA PHE A 292 5.14 -10.85 -9.74
C PHE A 292 4.89 -12.17 -9.02
N MET A 293 3.98 -13.01 -9.51
CA MET A 293 3.64 -14.28 -8.84
C MET A 293 4.82 -15.26 -8.81
N THR A 294 5.69 -15.24 -9.81
CA THR A 294 6.94 -16.02 -9.84
C THR A 294 7.92 -15.48 -8.78
N THR A 295 8.02 -14.15 -8.63
CA THR A 295 8.86 -13.54 -7.59
C THR A 295 8.43 -13.93 -6.20
N MET A 296 7.12 -14.07 -5.95
CA MET A 296 6.59 -14.49 -4.64
C MET A 296 7.04 -15.91 -4.22
N LYS A 297 7.55 -16.71 -5.16
CA LYS A 297 8.11 -18.07 -4.94
C LYS A 297 9.65 -18.10 -5.03
N ASP A 298 10.30 -16.99 -5.37
CA ASP A 298 11.75 -16.90 -5.53
C ASP A 298 12.45 -17.03 -4.18
N LYS A 299 13.29 -18.05 -4.02
CA LYS A 299 14.03 -18.31 -2.78
C LYS A 299 14.91 -17.12 -2.34
N ALA A 300 15.56 -16.42 -3.30
CA ALA A 300 16.40 -15.27 -3.00
C ALA A 300 15.57 -14.07 -2.53
N TYR A 301 14.41 -13.82 -3.15
CA TYR A 301 13.46 -12.82 -2.70
C TYR A 301 12.95 -13.12 -1.27
N LEU A 302 12.49 -14.34 -1.03
CA LEU A 302 11.98 -14.76 0.28
C LEU A 302 13.06 -14.66 1.37
N ALA A 303 14.30 -15.08 1.08
CA ALA A 303 15.44 -14.92 2.00
C ALA A 303 15.75 -13.44 2.29
N ARG A 304 15.70 -12.58 1.26
CA ARG A 304 15.89 -11.14 1.43
C ARG A 304 14.79 -10.52 2.28
N MET A 305 13.51 -10.86 2.03
CA MET A 305 12.38 -10.37 2.81
C MET A 305 12.50 -10.81 4.28
N LYS A 306 12.87 -12.06 4.54
CA LYS A 306 13.13 -12.56 5.89
C LYS A 306 14.27 -11.78 6.57
N LYS A 307 15.37 -11.48 5.84
CA LYS A 307 16.49 -10.70 6.37
C LYS A 307 16.10 -9.30 6.79
N ILE A 308 15.20 -8.65 6.04
CA ILE A 308 14.68 -7.32 6.36
C ILE A 308 13.40 -7.38 7.22
N ARG A 309 13.02 -8.57 7.73
CA ARG A 309 11.90 -8.83 8.62
C ARG A 309 10.54 -8.35 8.07
N LEU A 310 10.34 -8.50 6.77
CA LEU A 310 9.06 -8.27 6.12
C LEU A 310 8.47 -9.61 5.70
N SER A 311 7.20 -9.85 6.04
CA SER A 311 6.48 -11.05 5.62
C SER A 311 6.16 -11.02 4.14
N VAL A 312 5.99 -12.21 3.56
CA VAL A 312 5.48 -12.38 2.19
C VAL A 312 4.17 -13.16 2.29
N ASN A 313 3.07 -12.44 2.09
CA ASN A 313 1.71 -12.99 2.08
C ASN A 313 0.94 -12.34 0.92
N PRO A 314 1.15 -12.82 -0.31
CA PRO A 314 0.75 -12.10 -1.51
C PRO A 314 -0.75 -12.17 -1.76
N THR A 315 -1.29 -11.08 -2.27
CA THR A 315 -2.61 -11.01 -2.91
C THR A 315 -2.42 -10.81 -4.40
N ASN A 316 -3.09 -11.61 -5.21
CA ASN A 316 -3.03 -11.49 -6.67
C ASN A 316 -3.85 -10.29 -7.19
N ALA A 317 -3.71 -10.01 -8.50
CA ALA A 317 -4.36 -8.87 -9.14
C ALA A 317 -5.89 -8.89 -9.05
N VAL A 318 -6.51 -10.09 -9.11
CA VAL A 318 -7.98 -10.25 -9.05
C VAL A 318 -8.48 -9.89 -7.65
N GLY A 319 -7.82 -10.39 -6.61
CA GLY A 319 -8.13 -10.05 -5.23
C GLY A 319 -8.01 -8.56 -4.96
N LEU A 320 -6.95 -7.91 -5.48
CA LEU A 320 -6.78 -6.45 -5.33
C LEU A 320 -7.88 -5.66 -6.05
N ALA A 321 -8.24 -6.05 -7.28
CA ALA A 321 -9.28 -5.37 -8.03
C ALA A 321 -10.65 -5.47 -7.30
N LYS A 322 -10.95 -6.63 -6.71
CA LYS A 322 -12.14 -6.81 -5.89
C LYS A 322 -12.12 -5.89 -4.67
N ILE A 323 -11.05 -5.86 -3.89
CA ILE A 323 -10.90 -4.99 -2.72
C ILE A 323 -11.13 -3.52 -3.11
N VAL A 324 -10.54 -3.06 -4.22
CA VAL A 324 -10.71 -1.68 -4.70
C VAL A 324 -12.16 -1.41 -5.08
N SER A 325 -12.80 -2.33 -5.79
CA SER A 325 -14.22 -2.21 -6.16
C SER A 325 -15.11 -2.13 -4.92
N ASP A 326 -14.88 -2.99 -3.93
CA ASP A 326 -15.66 -3.03 -2.69
C ASP A 326 -15.53 -1.71 -1.89
N ILE A 327 -14.32 -1.11 -1.86
CA ILE A 327 -14.08 0.17 -1.17
C ILE A 327 -14.72 1.35 -1.93
N VAL A 328 -14.50 1.43 -3.26
CA VAL A 328 -14.95 2.58 -4.06
C VAL A 328 -16.47 2.60 -4.22
N ASN A 329 -17.10 1.43 -4.32
CA ASN A 329 -18.54 1.26 -4.49
C ASN A 329 -19.26 0.96 -3.16
N ALA A 330 -18.63 1.22 -2.01
CA ALA A 330 -19.28 1.04 -0.72
C ALA A 330 -20.56 1.91 -0.62
N PRO A 331 -21.62 1.46 0.08
CA PRO A 331 -22.85 2.23 0.24
C PRO A 331 -22.60 3.65 0.74
N SER A 332 -23.33 4.64 0.23
CA SER A 332 -23.15 6.07 0.58
C SER A 332 -23.22 6.30 2.10
N ALA A 333 -24.14 5.63 2.80
CA ALA A 333 -24.23 5.71 4.25
C ALA A 333 -22.95 5.27 4.97
N VAL A 334 -22.27 4.22 4.48
CA VAL A 334 -20.98 3.75 5.00
C VAL A 334 -19.89 4.76 4.71
N LEU A 335 -19.84 5.30 3.49
CA LEU A 335 -18.85 6.32 3.10
C LEU A 335 -19.03 7.61 3.92
N ASP A 336 -20.25 8.08 4.13
CA ASP A 336 -20.54 9.27 4.93
C ASP A 336 -20.16 9.06 6.40
N LYS A 337 -20.47 7.91 6.96
CA LYS A 337 -20.09 7.55 8.33
C LYS A 337 -18.57 7.47 8.49
N ALA A 338 -17.88 6.86 7.52
CA ALA A 338 -16.42 6.81 7.47
C ALA A 338 -15.80 8.22 7.35
N LYS A 339 -16.35 9.07 6.47
CA LYS A 339 -15.90 10.46 6.30
C LYS A 339 -16.08 11.27 7.59
N ASN A 340 -17.21 11.10 8.26
CA ASN A 340 -17.48 11.72 9.57
C ASN A 340 -16.53 11.21 10.67
N ALA A 341 -16.21 9.91 10.66
CA ALA A 341 -15.25 9.32 11.59
C ALA A 341 -13.84 9.88 11.41
N LEU A 342 -13.46 10.26 10.20
CA LEU A 342 -12.17 10.88 9.91
C LEU A 342 -12.14 12.40 10.04
N SER A 343 -13.27 13.03 10.41
CA SER A 343 -13.34 14.48 10.60
C SER A 343 -12.41 14.95 11.72
N ARG A 344 -11.83 16.16 11.54
CA ARG A 344 -10.83 16.71 12.47
C ARG A 344 -11.42 17.34 13.74
N LYS A 345 -12.71 17.20 14.00
CA LYS A 345 -13.32 17.76 15.21
C LYS A 345 -12.79 17.02 16.45
N GLY A 346 -12.21 17.75 17.39
CA GLY A 346 -11.67 17.20 18.64
C GLY A 346 -10.18 16.80 18.65
N GLN A 347 -9.43 17.05 17.56
CA GLN A 347 -7.98 16.80 17.54
C GLN A 347 -7.22 17.88 18.33
N ILE A 348 -6.29 17.44 19.20
CA ILE A 348 -5.44 18.35 19.96
C ILE A 348 -4.36 18.90 19.02
N LYS A 349 -4.31 20.23 18.88
CA LYS A 349 -3.19 20.88 18.20
C LYS A 349 -1.95 20.80 19.11
N CYS A 350 -0.78 20.55 18.52
CA CYS A 350 0.52 20.48 19.22
C CYS A 350 0.80 21.60 20.24
N LYS A 351 0.10 22.72 20.18
CA LYS A 351 0.22 23.81 21.16
C LYS A 351 -0.17 23.47 22.60
N ALA A 352 -0.92 22.39 22.82
CA ALA A 352 -1.40 22.00 24.14
C ALA A 352 -0.34 21.25 24.98
N PHE A 353 0.76 20.79 24.37
CA PHE A 353 1.82 20.06 25.03
C PHE A 353 3.12 20.86 24.92
N THR A 354 3.49 21.56 25.98
CA THR A 354 4.67 22.43 26.06
C THR A 354 5.99 21.67 25.98
N SER A 355 5.99 20.36 26.26
CA SER A 355 7.19 19.48 26.22
C SER A 355 7.48 18.90 24.84
N ALA A 356 6.58 18.94 23.88
CA ALA A 356 6.81 18.33 22.60
C ALA A 356 7.74 19.18 21.71
N LYS A 357 9.05 18.94 21.82
CA LYS A 357 10.14 19.56 21.03
C LYS A 357 9.84 19.59 19.52
N TYR A 358 9.00 18.67 19.02
CA TYR A 358 8.62 18.50 17.61
C TYR A 358 7.36 19.28 17.20
N CYS A 359 6.63 19.86 18.15
CA CYS A 359 5.44 20.66 17.92
C CYS A 359 5.73 22.15 17.64
N LYS A 360 6.97 22.60 17.72
CA LYS A 360 7.34 24.01 17.46
C LYS A 360 7.08 24.38 16.01
N LYS A 361 6.12 25.30 15.78
CA LYS A 361 5.95 25.97 14.49
C LYS A 361 7.25 26.64 14.08
N LYS A 362 7.72 26.46 12.83
CA LYS A 362 8.63 27.40 12.21
C LYS A 362 8.02 28.81 12.33
N LYS A 363 8.59 29.70 13.13
CA LYS A 363 8.25 31.11 13.12
C LYS A 363 8.43 31.60 11.67
N LYS A 364 7.35 32.01 11.02
CA LYS A 364 7.44 32.75 9.75
C LYS A 364 8.30 33.97 10.06
N LYS A 365 9.49 34.06 9.48
CA LYS A 365 10.26 35.31 9.43
C LYS A 365 9.35 36.33 8.75
N LYS A 366 8.77 37.27 9.53
CA LYS A 366 8.18 38.47 9.01
C LYS A 366 9.35 39.28 8.36
N GLY A 367 9.38 39.30 7.04
CA GLY A 367 10.31 40.17 6.31
C GLY A 367 10.06 41.59 6.76
N LYS A 368 11.07 42.21 7.32
CA LYS A 368 11.12 43.67 7.49
C LYS A 368 11.02 44.27 6.11
N LYS A 369 9.86 44.81 5.74
CA LYS A 369 9.75 45.82 4.66
C LYS A 369 10.54 47.03 5.10
N GLY A 370 11.71 47.23 4.50
CA GLY A 370 12.45 48.46 4.63
C GLY A 370 11.60 49.60 4.08
N LYS A 371 11.25 50.54 4.95
CA LYS A 371 10.82 51.88 4.53
C LYS A 371 12.04 52.57 3.90
N LYS A 372 12.06 52.72 2.58
CA LYS A 372 12.83 53.81 1.94
C LYS A 372 12.09 55.10 2.22
N LYS A 373 12.69 55.98 2.96
CA LYS A 373 12.39 57.42 2.98
C LYS A 373 13.14 58.06 1.84
N SER A 374 12.41 58.91 1.15
CA SER A 374 12.82 59.89 0.13
C SER A 374 14.16 60.52 0.34
#